data_b62726c652918f5f205f59e80ee6e8e8
#
_entry.id   b62726c652918f5f205f59e80ee6e8e8
#
_cell.length_a   1.000
_cell.length_b   1.000
_cell.length_c   1.000
_cell.angle_alpha   90.00
_cell.angle_beta   90.00
_cell.angle_gamma   90.00
#
_symmetry.space_group_name_H-M   'P 1'
#
loop_
_entity.id
_entity.type
_entity.pdbx_description
1 polymer ?
#
loop_
_entity_poly.entity_id
_entity_poly.type
_entity_poly.pdbx_seq_one_letter_code
_entity_poly.pdbx_strand_id
1 'polypeptide(L)'
;MHFILRVIFLCSLIVSPYTSYSSAAPVVLFDEGHAQQFLTGKSGDLDLSELAALYQKQGAVVSSSVEELSKDSLAAVDVLVISGPFRPLSGAEVEAVVEFIDAGGGLAVMLHIAPPVRDLLQRLEVDYTNGTLRETRDVIGDNPQNFKVTSLVEHPLTAGLESFSLYGAWALRGTAPHSVILAETGEKSWVDLDRDSKFSTSDAVQAFGVMVAGEIGQGRYVVIGDDALFQNRFFDKANRQLAVNLVDWLSRR
;
A
#
# COMPACT_ATOMS: atom_id res chain seq x y z
N MET A 1 -64.17 11.44 48.87
CA MET A 1 -64.36 11.03 47.52
C MET A 1 -63.07 11.52 46.74
N HIS A 2 -62.08 10.65 46.64
CA HIS A 2 -60.73 11.03 45.98
C HIS A 2 -60.70 10.49 44.56
N PHE A 3 -60.60 11.38 43.59
CA PHE A 3 -60.42 11.04 42.19
C PHE A 3 -58.88 10.89 41.93
N ILE A 4 -58.44 9.67 41.60
CA ILE A 4 -57.09 9.40 41.20
C ILE A 4 -57.04 9.51 39.62
N LEU A 5 -56.35 10.55 39.13
CA LEU A 5 -56.08 10.77 37.70
C LEU A 5 -54.89 9.89 37.29
N ARG A 6 -55.15 8.84 36.49
CA ARG A 6 -54.08 8.01 35.87
C ARG A 6 -53.62 8.69 34.60
N VAL A 7 -52.39 9.21 34.61
CA VAL A 7 -51.70 9.68 33.40
C VAL A 7 -51.04 8.49 32.69
N ILE A 8 -51.50 8.15 31.48
CA ILE A 8 -50.91 7.12 30.65
C ILE A 8 -49.83 7.81 29.82
N PHE A 9 -48.54 7.47 30.06
CA PHE A 9 -47.41 7.91 29.24
C PHE A 9 -47.33 6.99 28.03
N LEU A 10 -47.67 7.51 26.84
CA LEU A 10 -47.53 6.80 25.57
C LEU A 10 -46.06 7.00 25.08
N CYS A 11 -45.22 5.98 25.28
CA CYS A 11 -43.85 5.99 24.77
C CYS A 11 -43.85 5.65 23.27
N SER A 12 -43.74 6.67 22.41
CA SER A 12 -43.63 6.49 20.96
C SER A 12 -42.21 6.01 20.66
N LEU A 13 -42.07 4.73 20.31
CA LEU A 13 -40.82 4.18 19.74
C LEU A 13 -40.63 4.77 18.35
N ILE A 14 -39.70 5.72 18.21
CA ILE A 14 -39.22 6.19 16.91
C ILE A 14 -38.25 5.12 16.39
N VAL A 15 -38.73 4.25 15.54
CA VAL A 15 -37.89 3.34 14.76
C VAL A 15 -37.30 4.16 13.60
N SER A 16 -36.04 4.62 13.76
CA SER A 16 -35.29 5.20 12.67
C SER A 16 -34.95 4.10 11.66
N PRO A 17 -35.30 4.26 10.38
CA PRO A 17 -34.86 3.30 9.37
C PRO A 17 -33.33 3.41 9.23
N TYR A 18 -32.62 2.36 9.61
CA TYR A 18 -31.22 2.19 9.26
C TYR A 18 -31.16 1.96 7.74
N THR A 19 -30.93 3.01 6.97
CA THR A 19 -30.56 2.89 5.55
C THR A 19 -29.14 2.30 5.55
N SER A 20 -29.03 1.00 5.27
CA SER A 20 -27.77 0.38 4.91
C SER A 20 -27.34 0.98 3.56
N TYR A 21 -26.40 1.91 3.58
CA TYR A 21 -25.69 2.28 2.37
C TYR A 21 -24.88 1.06 1.93
N SER A 22 -25.35 0.37 0.90
CA SER A 22 -24.53 -0.57 0.16
C SER A 22 -23.49 0.27 -0.58
N SER A 23 -22.29 0.34 -0.03
CA SER A 23 -21.14 0.86 -0.78
C SER A 23 -20.97 -0.04 -2.01
N ALA A 24 -20.83 0.55 -3.19
CA ALA A 24 -20.47 -0.20 -4.39
C ALA A 24 -19.14 -0.93 -4.15
N ALA A 25 -18.99 -2.10 -4.77
CA ALA A 25 -17.74 -2.86 -4.71
C ALA A 25 -16.57 -2.00 -5.24
N PRO A 26 -15.45 -1.90 -4.51
CA PRO A 26 -14.32 -1.10 -4.98
C PRO A 26 -13.73 -1.69 -6.26
N VAL A 27 -13.39 -0.83 -7.21
CA VAL A 27 -12.73 -1.20 -8.46
C VAL A 27 -11.22 -1.03 -8.29
N VAL A 28 -10.49 -2.14 -8.38
CA VAL A 28 -9.03 -2.20 -8.26
C VAL A 28 -8.41 -2.48 -9.61
N LEU A 29 -7.56 -1.57 -10.09
CA LEU A 29 -6.81 -1.72 -11.33
C LEU A 29 -5.34 -1.97 -11.02
N PHE A 30 -4.79 -3.06 -11.55
CA PHE A 30 -3.34 -3.30 -11.56
C PHE A 30 -2.75 -2.77 -12.87
N ASP A 31 -1.75 -1.90 -12.75
CA ASP A 31 -0.91 -1.51 -13.88
C ASP A 31 0.02 -2.68 -14.26
N GLU A 32 -0.12 -3.17 -15.49
CA GLU A 32 0.75 -4.16 -16.11
C GLU A 32 1.37 -3.64 -17.43
N GLY A 33 1.26 -2.32 -17.68
CA GLY A 33 1.72 -1.64 -18.88
C GLY A 33 3.19 -1.20 -18.84
N HIS A 34 3.84 -1.21 -17.68
CA HIS A 34 5.20 -0.70 -17.49
C HIS A 34 6.25 -1.81 -17.38
N ALA A 35 6.13 -2.85 -18.21
CA ALA A 35 7.02 -4.00 -18.28
C ALA A 35 7.14 -4.78 -16.95
N GLN A 36 6.08 -4.80 -16.16
CA GLN A 36 6.00 -5.62 -14.95
C GLN A 36 6.26 -7.09 -15.30
N GLN A 37 7.04 -7.75 -14.46
CA GLN A 37 7.37 -9.16 -14.64
C GLN A 37 6.42 -10.07 -13.83
N PHE A 38 5.83 -9.55 -12.77
CA PHE A 38 4.99 -10.25 -11.81
C PHE A 38 3.53 -9.86 -12.03
N LEU A 39 2.73 -10.75 -12.59
CA LEU A 39 1.42 -10.43 -13.15
C LEU A 39 0.28 -11.05 -12.33
N THR A 40 -0.85 -10.37 -12.27
CA THR A 40 -2.05 -10.86 -11.58
C THR A 40 -2.71 -12.06 -12.26
N GLY A 41 -2.58 -12.17 -13.57
CA GLY A 41 -3.13 -13.26 -14.38
C GLY A 41 -2.28 -14.54 -14.42
N LYS A 42 -1.12 -14.58 -13.77
CA LYS A 42 -0.22 -15.71 -13.69
C LYS A 42 -0.13 -16.28 -12.28
N SER A 43 0.12 -17.59 -12.17
CA SER A 43 0.13 -18.34 -10.90
C SER A 43 1.51 -18.87 -10.49
N GLY A 44 2.59 -18.31 -11.05
CA GLY A 44 3.95 -18.65 -10.62
C GLY A 44 4.26 -18.11 -9.23
N ASP A 45 5.34 -18.60 -8.63
CA ASP A 45 5.77 -18.26 -7.28
C ASP A 45 5.95 -16.74 -7.06
N LEU A 46 6.42 -16.04 -8.09
CA LEU A 46 6.69 -14.60 -8.03
C LEU A 46 5.54 -13.75 -8.60
N ASP A 47 4.47 -14.35 -9.07
CA ASP A 47 3.31 -13.65 -9.61
C ASP A 47 2.35 -13.16 -8.49
N LEU A 48 1.33 -12.37 -8.86
CA LEU A 48 0.43 -11.67 -7.94
C LEU A 48 -1.00 -12.24 -7.95
N SER A 49 -1.22 -13.46 -8.48
CA SER A 49 -2.58 -14.01 -8.58
C SER A 49 -3.27 -14.22 -7.24
N GLU A 50 -2.51 -14.52 -6.17
CA GLU A 50 -3.09 -14.68 -4.84
C GLU A 50 -3.51 -13.34 -4.22
N LEU A 51 -2.79 -12.25 -4.51
CA LEU A 51 -3.20 -10.90 -4.14
C LEU A 51 -4.50 -10.49 -4.85
N ALA A 52 -4.58 -10.69 -6.17
CA ALA A 52 -5.77 -10.41 -6.95
C ALA A 52 -6.98 -11.23 -6.46
N ALA A 53 -6.79 -12.53 -6.20
CA ALA A 53 -7.82 -13.41 -5.65
C ALA A 53 -8.26 -12.99 -4.23
N LEU A 54 -7.35 -12.50 -3.40
CA LEU A 54 -7.68 -11.96 -2.08
C LEU A 54 -8.62 -10.75 -2.21
N TYR A 55 -8.31 -9.78 -3.07
CA TYR A 55 -9.13 -8.60 -3.28
C TYR A 55 -10.52 -8.96 -3.84
N GLN A 56 -10.60 -9.90 -4.80
CA GLN A 56 -11.87 -10.41 -5.30
C GLN A 56 -12.70 -11.07 -4.18
N LYS A 57 -12.06 -11.84 -3.30
CA LYS A 57 -12.71 -12.46 -2.15
C LYS A 57 -13.22 -11.41 -1.13
N GLN A 58 -12.57 -10.26 -1.03
CA GLN A 58 -13.04 -9.11 -0.23
C GLN A 58 -14.16 -8.32 -0.92
N GLY A 59 -14.59 -8.75 -2.09
CA GLY A 59 -15.70 -8.14 -2.83
C GLY A 59 -15.28 -7.06 -3.82
N ALA A 60 -13.97 -6.84 -4.05
CA ALA A 60 -13.51 -5.90 -5.06
C ALA A 60 -13.70 -6.42 -6.48
N VAL A 61 -13.94 -5.52 -7.42
CA VAL A 61 -13.82 -5.78 -8.85
C VAL A 61 -12.36 -5.56 -9.24
N VAL A 62 -11.64 -6.63 -9.60
CA VAL A 62 -10.20 -6.58 -9.89
C VAL A 62 -9.97 -6.75 -11.38
N SER A 63 -9.16 -5.87 -11.95
CA SER A 63 -8.69 -5.93 -13.34
C SER A 63 -7.21 -5.55 -13.43
N SER A 64 -6.58 -5.86 -14.56
CA SER A 64 -5.26 -5.35 -14.93
C SER A 64 -5.33 -4.73 -16.33
N SER A 65 -4.41 -3.78 -16.60
CA SER A 65 -4.30 -3.12 -17.90
C SER A 65 -2.86 -3.00 -18.33
N VAL A 66 -2.62 -3.23 -19.62
CA VAL A 66 -1.33 -2.97 -20.29
C VAL A 66 -1.33 -1.62 -21.03
N GLU A 67 -2.46 -0.92 -21.04
CA GLU A 67 -2.64 0.39 -21.66
C GLU A 67 -1.99 1.48 -20.82
N GLU A 68 -1.70 2.62 -21.45
CA GLU A 68 -1.19 3.80 -20.77
C GLU A 68 -2.18 4.31 -19.71
N LEU A 69 -1.63 4.77 -18.58
CA LEU A 69 -2.43 5.38 -17.52
C LEU A 69 -2.87 6.77 -17.97
N SER A 70 -4.19 6.99 -17.97
CA SER A 70 -4.81 8.23 -18.41
C SER A 70 -6.02 8.56 -17.55
N LYS A 71 -6.50 9.79 -17.63
CA LYS A 71 -7.74 10.20 -16.97
C LYS A 71 -8.91 9.28 -17.34
N ASP A 72 -8.99 8.86 -18.61
CA ASP A 72 -10.09 8.02 -19.10
C ASP A 72 -9.95 6.59 -18.56
N SER A 73 -8.73 6.01 -18.56
CA SER A 73 -8.51 4.65 -18.03
C SER A 73 -8.71 4.58 -16.52
N LEU A 74 -8.54 5.68 -15.79
CA LEU A 74 -8.69 5.77 -14.34
C LEU A 74 -10.09 6.25 -13.89
N ALA A 75 -10.96 6.67 -14.81
CA ALA A 75 -12.23 7.32 -14.46
C ALA A 75 -13.20 6.47 -13.62
N ALA A 76 -13.15 5.14 -13.75
CA ALA A 76 -13.99 4.19 -13.00
C ALA A 76 -13.22 3.40 -11.95
N VAL A 77 -11.97 3.78 -11.66
CA VAL A 77 -11.08 3.09 -10.72
C VAL A 77 -11.19 3.73 -9.34
N ASP A 78 -11.25 2.91 -8.29
CA ASP A 78 -11.17 3.37 -6.90
C ASP A 78 -9.74 3.25 -6.37
N VAL A 79 -9.03 2.17 -6.73
CA VAL A 79 -7.66 1.90 -6.29
C VAL A 79 -6.79 1.51 -7.49
N LEU A 80 -5.71 2.25 -7.70
CA LEU A 80 -4.65 1.91 -8.65
C LEU A 80 -3.49 1.24 -7.91
N VAL A 81 -3.03 0.10 -8.42
CA VAL A 81 -1.87 -0.63 -7.90
C VAL A 81 -0.77 -0.64 -8.96
N ILE A 82 0.38 -0.04 -8.65
CA ILE A 82 1.60 -0.05 -9.48
C ILE A 82 2.64 -0.90 -8.72
N SER A 83 2.85 -2.13 -9.16
CA SER A 83 3.76 -3.09 -8.52
C SER A 83 4.93 -3.42 -9.43
N GLY A 84 6.13 -3.08 -8.99
CA GLY A 84 7.39 -3.47 -9.61
C GLY A 84 7.54 -3.12 -11.09
N PRO A 85 7.27 -1.89 -11.55
CA PRO A 85 7.48 -1.51 -12.94
C PRO A 85 8.97 -1.50 -13.29
N PHE A 86 9.29 -1.91 -14.52
CA PHE A 86 10.64 -1.88 -15.09
C PHE A 86 10.81 -0.80 -16.18
N ARG A 87 9.70 -0.28 -16.71
CA ARG A 87 9.67 0.85 -17.66
C ARG A 87 9.15 2.10 -16.94
N PRO A 88 9.77 3.27 -17.15
CA PRO A 88 9.30 4.52 -16.55
C PRO A 88 7.89 4.88 -17.00
N LEU A 89 7.12 5.48 -16.09
CA LEU A 89 5.92 6.21 -16.43
C LEU A 89 6.29 7.48 -17.21
N SER A 90 5.51 7.81 -18.21
CA SER A 90 5.63 9.10 -18.93
C SER A 90 5.13 10.26 -18.05
N GLY A 91 5.53 11.48 -18.40
CA GLY A 91 5.06 12.67 -17.67
C GLY A 91 3.53 12.81 -17.71
N ALA A 92 2.88 12.42 -18.81
CA ALA A 92 1.42 12.45 -18.93
C ALA A 92 0.74 11.43 -17.99
N GLU A 93 1.31 10.23 -17.85
CA GLU A 93 0.82 9.21 -16.93
C GLU A 93 0.99 9.63 -15.46
N VAL A 94 2.14 10.23 -15.14
CA VAL A 94 2.36 10.79 -13.78
C VAL A 94 1.31 11.83 -13.44
N GLU A 95 1.02 12.77 -14.35
CA GLU A 95 -0.03 13.78 -14.14
C GLU A 95 -1.40 13.12 -13.97
N ALA A 96 -1.76 12.15 -14.83
CA ALA A 96 -3.03 11.44 -14.73
C ALA A 96 -3.20 10.71 -13.38
N VAL A 97 -2.12 10.08 -12.86
CA VAL A 97 -2.13 9.43 -11.55
C VAL A 97 -2.28 10.44 -10.42
N VAL A 98 -1.59 11.59 -10.49
CA VAL A 98 -1.70 12.63 -9.45
C VAL A 98 -3.10 13.25 -9.46
N GLU A 99 -3.68 13.56 -10.63
CA GLU A 99 -5.06 14.02 -10.76
C GLU A 99 -6.08 12.99 -10.23
N PHE A 100 -5.83 11.70 -10.47
CA PHE A 100 -6.65 10.60 -9.94
C PHE A 100 -6.66 10.60 -8.41
N ILE A 101 -5.49 10.74 -7.77
CA ILE A 101 -5.42 10.81 -6.30
C ILE A 101 -6.12 12.08 -5.81
N ASP A 102 -5.84 13.25 -6.40
CA ASP A 102 -6.44 14.52 -6.00
C ASP A 102 -7.98 14.48 -6.04
N ALA A 103 -8.54 13.74 -7.00
CA ALA A 103 -9.98 13.53 -7.15
C ALA A 103 -10.58 12.49 -6.18
N GLY A 104 -9.80 11.86 -5.33
CA GLY A 104 -10.26 10.91 -4.32
C GLY A 104 -9.89 9.45 -4.57
N GLY A 105 -9.10 9.16 -5.59
CA GLY A 105 -8.57 7.83 -5.87
C GLY A 105 -7.52 7.38 -4.87
N GLY A 106 -7.38 6.07 -4.69
CA GLY A 106 -6.35 5.45 -3.87
C GLY A 106 -5.19 4.90 -4.70
N LEU A 107 -3.95 5.16 -4.31
CA LEU A 107 -2.77 4.67 -5.00
C LEU A 107 -1.93 3.78 -4.08
N ALA A 108 -1.57 2.59 -4.54
CA ALA A 108 -0.51 1.76 -3.97
C ALA A 108 0.66 1.65 -4.95
N VAL A 109 1.86 2.01 -4.50
CA VAL A 109 3.12 1.80 -5.23
C VAL A 109 3.99 0.84 -4.45
N MET A 110 4.40 -0.27 -5.06
CA MET A 110 5.34 -1.23 -4.50
C MET A 110 6.59 -1.29 -5.37
N LEU A 111 7.77 -1.16 -4.75
CA LEU A 111 9.03 -1.01 -5.46
C LEU A 111 9.73 -2.36 -5.64
N HIS A 112 10.00 -2.76 -6.89
CA HIS A 112 11.02 -3.74 -7.20
C HIS A 112 12.37 -3.04 -7.40
N ILE A 113 12.34 -2.00 -8.22
CA ILE A 113 13.38 -0.98 -8.38
C ILE A 113 12.70 0.39 -8.40
N ALA A 114 13.31 1.40 -7.80
CA ALA A 114 12.68 2.71 -7.68
C ALA A 114 12.77 3.59 -8.94
N PRO A 115 13.82 3.54 -9.79
CA PRO A 115 13.97 4.46 -10.91
C PRO A 115 12.79 4.57 -11.88
N PRO A 116 12.03 3.51 -12.22
CA PRO A 116 10.87 3.63 -13.12
C PRO A 116 9.75 4.53 -12.59
N VAL A 117 9.57 4.63 -11.28
CA VAL A 117 8.54 5.47 -10.66
C VAL A 117 9.10 6.76 -10.05
N ARG A 118 10.33 7.12 -10.37
CA ARG A 118 11.01 8.30 -9.80
C ARG A 118 10.16 9.56 -9.87
N ASP A 119 9.65 9.89 -11.05
CA ASP A 119 8.92 11.14 -11.27
C ASP A 119 7.59 11.15 -10.51
N LEU A 120 6.93 10.00 -10.41
CA LEU A 120 5.75 9.83 -9.55
C LEU A 120 6.12 9.99 -8.07
N LEU A 121 7.16 9.33 -7.59
CA LEU A 121 7.62 9.46 -6.19
C LEU A 121 7.99 10.91 -5.86
N GLN A 122 8.60 11.65 -6.78
CA GLN A 122 8.89 13.07 -6.62
C GLN A 122 7.61 13.90 -6.45
N ARG A 123 6.54 13.61 -7.20
CA ARG A 123 5.24 14.27 -7.07
C ARG A 123 4.53 13.93 -5.75
N LEU A 124 4.77 12.72 -5.22
CA LEU A 124 4.29 12.29 -3.91
C LEU A 124 5.18 12.78 -2.75
N GLU A 125 6.27 13.47 -3.05
CA GLU A 125 7.29 13.90 -2.08
C GLU A 125 7.83 12.71 -1.25
N VAL A 126 8.13 11.60 -1.91
CA VAL A 126 8.73 10.41 -1.32
C VAL A 126 10.12 10.17 -1.89
N ASP A 127 11.13 10.32 -1.03
CA ASP A 127 12.51 9.97 -1.35
C ASP A 127 12.75 8.48 -1.15
N TYR A 128 13.75 7.94 -1.85
CA TYR A 128 14.17 6.55 -1.74
C TYR A 128 15.70 6.43 -1.80
N THR A 129 16.24 5.33 -1.25
CA THR A 129 17.68 5.05 -1.30
C THR A 129 18.12 4.50 -2.65
N ASN A 130 19.43 4.54 -2.93
CA ASN A 130 20.03 3.94 -4.14
C ASN A 130 20.58 2.53 -3.90
N GLY A 131 20.03 1.81 -2.94
CA GLY A 131 20.43 0.45 -2.59
C GLY A 131 19.36 -0.23 -1.76
N THR A 132 19.42 -1.55 -1.69
CA THR A 132 18.52 -2.36 -0.88
C THR A 132 18.92 -2.34 0.58
N LEU A 133 17.91 -2.43 1.45
CA LEU A 133 18.07 -2.56 2.88
C LEU A 133 18.59 -3.95 3.28
N ARG A 134 19.36 -3.96 4.34
CA ARG A 134 19.81 -5.17 5.03
C ARG A 134 19.53 -5.02 6.51
N GLU A 135 18.86 -6.01 7.07
CA GLU A 135 18.52 -6.04 8.49
C GLU A 135 19.48 -6.94 9.25
N THR A 136 19.66 -6.65 10.55
CA THR A 136 20.50 -7.42 11.46
C THR A 136 19.69 -8.19 12.50
N ARG A 137 18.39 -7.88 12.62
CA ARG A 137 17.43 -8.56 13.50
C ARG A 137 16.24 -9.04 12.68
N ASP A 138 15.51 -10.00 13.18
CA ASP A 138 14.30 -10.52 12.57
C ASP A 138 14.47 -10.96 11.11
N VAL A 139 15.72 -11.37 10.77
CA VAL A 139 16.11 -11.87 9.46
C VAL A 139 15.40 -13.20 9.17
N ILE A 140 14.87 -13.35 7.97
CA ILE A 140 14.21 -14.57 7.52
C ILE A 140 15.22 -15.45 6.78
N GLY A 141 15.49 -16.62 7.35
CA GLY A 141 16.56 -17.49 6.87
C GLY A 141 17.94 -16.81 7.11
N ASP A 142 18.85 -17.00 6.16
CA ASP A 142 20.22 -16.46 6.24
C ASP A 142 20.44 -15.24 5.33
N ASN A 143 19.37 -14.65 4.78
CA ASN A 143 19.48 -13.51 3.88
C ASN A 143 19.05 -12.21 4.57
N PRO A 144 20.00 -11.27 4.87
CA PRO A 144 19.68 -10.01 5.55
C PRO A 144 18.77 -9.06 4.76
N GLN A 145 18.51 -9.32 3.47
CA GLN A 145 17.52 -8.60 2.68
C GLN A 145 16.08 -9.10 2.91
N ASN A 146 15.92 -10.27 3.55
CA ASN A 146 14.64 -10.84 3.91
C ASN A 146 14.43 -10.70 5.42
N PHE A 147 13.47 -9.90 5.84
CA PHE A 147 13.31 -9.62 7.26
C PHE A 147 11.85 -9.26 7.61
N LYS A 148 11.55 -9.33 8.90
CA LYS A 148 10.28 -8.84 9.45
C LYS A 148 10.43 -7.42 9.95
N VAL A 149 9.44 -6.61 9.66
CA VAL A 149 9.31 -5.25 10.20
C VAL A 149 8.36 -5.29 11.38
N THR A 150 8.85 -4.88 12.55
CA THR A 150 8.11 -4.90 13.83
C THR A 150 7.87 -3.50 14.39
N SER A 151 8.59 -2.48 13.88
CA SER A 151 8.36 -1.07 14.25
C SER A 151 7.25 -0.50 13.38
N LEU A 152 6.03 -0.52 13.90
CA LEU A 152 4.81 -0.09 13.20
C LEU A 152 4.16 1.08 13.94
N VAL A 153 3.77 2.11 13.19
CA VAL A 153 2.93 3.21 13.70
C VAL A 153 1.47 2.78 13.68
N GLU A 154 0.69 3.14 14.68
CA GLU A 154 -0.76 2.87 14.72
C GLU A 154 -1.47 3.62 13.58
N HIS A 155 -2.03 2.85 12.65
CA HIS A 155 -2.70 3.37 11.46
C HIS A 155 -3.65 2.29 10.89
N PRO A 156 -4.72 2.64 10.14
CA PRO A 156 -5.56 1.62 9.49
C PRO A 156 -4.78 0.61 8.62
N LEU A 157 -3.70 1.03 7.95
CA LEU A 157 -2.83 0.13 7.18
C LEU A 157 -2.10 -0.90 8.04
N THR A 158 -1.78 -0.58 9.28
CA THR A 158 -1.07 -1.47 10.21
C THR A 158 -1.99 -2.17 11.21
N ALA A 159 -3.30 -1.95 11.10
CA ALA A 159 -4.28 -2.49 12.02
C ALA A 159 -4.22 -4.02 12.11
N GLY A 160 -4.12 -4.55 13.34
CA GLY A 160 -4.06 -6.00 13.59
C GLY A 160 -2.75 -6.67 13.20
N LEU A 161 -1.71 -5.90 12.86
CA LEU A 161 -0.37 -6.41 12.56
C LEU A 161 0.55 -6.23 13.77
N GLU A 162 1.29 -7.29 14.10
CA GLU A 162 2.47 -7.21 14.98
C GLU A 162 3.75 -7.05 14.15
N SER A 163 3.74 -7.54 12.93
CA SER A 163 4.84 -7.44 11.96
C SER A 163 4.35 -7.75 10.55
N PHE A 164 5.16 -7.45 9.54
CA PHE A 164 5.04 -7.98 8.19
C PHE A 164 6.42 -8.26 7.59
N SER A 165 6.48 -9.03 6.51
CA SER A 165 7.73 -9.53 5.93
C SER A 165 8.09 -8.78 4.65
N LEU A 166 9.38 -8.45 4.46
CA LEU A 166 9.94 -7.83 3.26
C LEU A 166 11.07 -8.69 2.68
N TYR A 167 11.30 -8.58 1.36
CA TYR A 167 12.20 -9.45 0.59
C TYR A 167 12.96 -8.63 -0.47
N GLY A 168 13.84 -7.73 -0.01
CA GLY A 168 14.67 -6.89 -0.88
C GLY A 168 14.25 -5.43 -0.94
N ALA A 169 13.77 -4.90 0.18
CA ALA A 169 13.20 -3.57 0.27
C ALA A 169 14.20 -2.42 0.02
N TRP A 170 13.68 -1.32 -0.52
CA TRP A 170 14.32 -0.01 -0.58
C TRP A 170 13.88 0.83 0.62
N ALA A 171 14.79 1.65 1.15
CA ALA A 171 14.40 2.61 2.17
C ALA A 171 13.66 3.80 1.57
N LEU A 172 12.66 4.29 2.31
CA LEU A 172 11.77 5.37 1.93
C LEU A 172 11.79 6.48 2.98
N ARG A 173 11.56 7.72 2.54
CA ARG A 173 11.32 8.87 3.40
C ARG A 173 10.26 9.76 2.80
N GLY A 174 9.15 9.96 3.49
CA GLY A 174 8.19 11.01 3.17
C GLY A 174 8.74 12.38 3.56
N THR A 175 8.66 13.34 2.68
CA THR A 175 9.13 14.72 2.91
C THR A 175 7.98 15.73 2.95
N ALA A 176 6.79 15.33 2.47
CA ALA A 176 5.58 16.14 2.57
C ALA A 176 5.08 16.25 4.03
N PRO A 177 4.54 17.40 4.45
CA PRO A 177 3.99 17.58 5.79
C PRO A 177 2.80 16.63 6.12
N HIS A 178 2.14 16.13 5.11
CA HIS A 178 0.98 15.23 5.21
C HIS A 178 1.34 13.74 4.98
N SER A 179 2.63 13.43 4.80
CA SER A 179 3.11 12.06 4.71
C SER A 179 3.61 11.54 6.06
N VAL A 180 3.38 10.25 6.29
CA VAL A 180 3.78 9.56 7.53
C VAL A 180 4.54 8.30 7.17
N ILE A 181 5.68 8.06 7.83
CA ILE A 181 6.37 6.77 7.81
C ILE A 181 5.60 5.84 8.75
N LEU A 182 5.03 4.78 8.22
CA LEU A 182 4.19 3.84 8.97
C LEU A 182 4.93 2.61 9.47
N ALA A 183 6.07 2.30 8.87
CA ALA A 183 6.88 1.15 9.24
C ALA A 183 8.36 1.44 9.02
N GLU A 184 9.18 1.03 9.97
CA GLU A 184 10.63 1.24 9.96
C GLU A 184 11.38 -0.06 10.29
N THR A 185 12.60 -0.15 9.77
CA THR A 185 13.56 -1.20 10.14
C THR A 185 14.13 -0.98 11.55
N GLY A 186 14.96 -1.90 12.03
CA GLY A 186 15.73 -1.72 13.25
C GLY A 186 16.84 -0.66 13.10
N GLU A 187 17.29 -0.09 14.23
CA GLU A 187 18.34 0.96 14.28
C GLU A 187 19.70 0.53 13.70
N LYS A 188 19.94 -0.77 13.57
CA LYS A 188 21.18 -1.34 13.03
C LYS A 188 21.04 -1.87 11.61
N SER A 189 19.95 -1.54 10.96
CA SER A 189 19.79 -1.78 9.53
C SER A 189 20.75 -0.90 8.75
N TRP A 190 21.12 -1.34 7.57
CA TRP A 190 22.03 -0.61 6.73
C TRP A 190 21.65 -0.70 5.25
N VAL A 191 22.09 0.28 4.49
CA VAL A 191 21.95 0.33 3.03
C VAL A 191 23.32 0.12 2.43
N ASP A 192 23.43 -0.86 1.55
CA ASP A 192 24.63 -1.20 0.79
C ASP A 192 24.82 -0.16 -0.34
N LEU A 193 25.54 0.91 -0.02
CA LEU A 193 25.71 2.05 -0.94
C LEU A 193 26.76 1.79 -2.01
N ASP A 194 27.77 1.01 -1.73
CA ASP A 194 28.85 0.64 -2.67
C ASP A 194 28.57 -0.66 -3.43
N ARG A 195 27.50 -1.39 -3.05
CA ARG A 195 27.00 -2.61 -3.70
C ARG A 195 27.97 -3.80 -3.65
N ASP A 196 28.81 -3.85 -2.61
CA ASP A 196 29.75 -4.95 -2.43
C ASP A 196 29.14 -6.11 -1.59
N SER A 197 27.92 -5.94 -1.12
CA SER A 197 27.15 -6.88 -0.27
C SER A 197 27.76 -7.12 1.11
N LYS A 198 28.66 -6.25 1.56
CA LYS A 198 29.31 -6.31 2.85
C LYS A 198 29.13 -5.02 3.61
N PHE A 199 28.91 -5.14 4.89
CA PHE A 199 28.84 -3.96 5.75
C PHE A 199 30.20 -3.27 5.84
N SER A 200 30.24 -1.97 5.58
CA SER A 200 31.41 -1.12 5.64
C SER A 200 31.10 0.24 6.26
N THR A 201 32.14 1.05 6.50
CA THR A 201 31.97 2.42 7.02
C THR A 201 31.43 3.41 5.98
N SER A 202 31.35 3.01 4.72
CA SER A 202 30.72 3.79 3.63
C SER A 202 29.21 3.63 3.58
N ASP A 203 28.67 2.64 4.28
CA ASP A 203 27.24 2.35 4.29
C ASP A 203 26.48 3.25 5.29
N ALA A 204 25.24 3.53 4.98
CA ALA A 204 24.36 4.24 5.88
C ALA A 204 23.73 3.27 6.89
N VAL A 205 23.81 3.59 8.18
CA VAL A 205 23.26 2.78 9.29
C VAL A 205 22.30 3.61 10.11
N GLN A 206 21.05 3.19 10.16
CA GLN A 206 19.98 3.76 11.01
C GLN A 206 18.71 2.92 10.93
N ALA A 207 17.65 3.32 11.62
CA ALA A 207 16.28 2.92 11.25
C ALA A 207 15.87 3.60 9.95
N PHE A 208 15.30 2.83 9.04
CA PHE A 208 14.85 3.32 7.73
C PHE A 208 13.36 3.07 7.56
N GLY A 209 12.64 4.07 7.05
CA GLY A 209 11.26 3.88 6.62
C GLY A 209 11.17 2.88 5.47
N VAL A 210 10.16 2.02 5.49
CA VAL A 210 9.87 1.03 4.44
C VAL A 210 8.44 1.08 3.93
N MET A 211 7.59 1.84 4.61
CA MET A 211 6.23 2.13 4.19
C MET A 211 5.90 3.58 4.53
N VAL A 212 5.53 4.35 3.52
CA VAL A 212 5.11 5.76 3.63
C VAL A 212 3.70 5.88 3.11
N ALA A 213 2.83 6.53 3.87
CA ALA A 213 1.48 6.86 3.44
C ALA A 213 1.25 8.36 3.48
N GLY A 214 0.33 8.87 2.66
CA GLY A 214 -0.03 10.28 2.62
C GLY A 214 -1.35 10.53 1.90
N GLU A 215 -1.73 11.80 1.85
CA GLU A 215 -2.95 12.26 1.21
C GLU A 215 -2.64 13.37 0.22
N ILE A 216 -3.36 13.40 -0.91
CA ILE A 216 -3.34 14.48 -1.90
C ILE A 216 -4.79 14.78 -2.26
N GLY A 217 -5.22 16.04 -2.10
CA GLY A 217 -6.61 16.42 -2.34
C GLY A 217 -7.58 15.60 -1.51
N GLN A 218 -8.41 14.81 -2.16
CA GLN A 218 -9.39 13.93 -1.51
C GLN A 218 -8.95 12.47 -1.43
N GLY A 219 -7.85 12.11 -2.09
CA GLY A 219 -7.35 10.74 -2.18
C GLY A 219 -6.15 10.46 -1.30
N ARG A 220 -5.67 9.22 -1.41
CA ARG A 220 -4.63 8.67 -0.54
C ARG A 220 -3.63 7.87 -1.33
N TYR A 221 -2.41 7.83 -0.82
CA TYR A 221 -1.40 6.98 -1.40
C TYR A 221 -0.61 6.22 -0.33
N VAL A 222 -0.07 5.09 -0.72
CA VAL A 222 0.95 4.36 0.04
C VAL A 222 2.06 3.93 -0.89
N VAL A 223 3.29 4.10 -0.42
CA VAL A 223 4.51 3.58 -1.08
C VAL A 223 5.14 2.56 -0.15
N ILE A 224 5.39 1.36 -0.66
CA ILE A 224 6.08 0.28 0.05
C ILE A 224 7.39 0.00 -0.68
N GLY A 225 8.48 -0.10 0.05
CA GLY A 225 9.82 -0.27 -0.50
C GLY A 225 10.10 -1.63 -1.14
N ASP A 226 9.12 -2.51 -1.22
CA ASP A 226 9.23 -3.87 -1.72
C ASP A 226 7.94 -4.28 -2.44
N ASP A 227 8.04 -4.98 -3.56
CA ASP A 227 6.90 -5.59 -4.26
C ASP A 227 6.78 -7.10 -3.97
N ALA A 228 7.89 -7.72 -3.56
CA ALA A 228 7.94 -9.15 -3.34
C ALA A 228 7.05 -9.61 -2.16
N LEU A 229 6.77 -8.72 -1.20
CA LEU A 229 5.93 -9.05 -0.05
C LEU A 229 4.53 -9.57 -0.44
N PHE A 230 4.04 -9.23 -1.64
CA PHE A 230 2.73 -9.66 -2.13
C PHE A 230 2.80 -10.73 -3.23
N GLN A 231 4.00 -11.16 -3.63
CA GLN A 231 4.17 -12.28 -4.54
C GLN A 231 3.70 -13.59 -3.91
N ASN A 232 3.12 -14.48 -4.69
CA ASN A 232 2.49 -15.72 -4.21
C ASN A 232 3.34 -16.51 -3.21
N ARG A 233 4.66 -16.64 -3.47
CA ARG A 233 5.62 -17.34 -2.60
C ARG A 233 5.78 -16.71 -1.23
N PHE A 234 5.64 -15.40 -1.12
CA PHE A 234 5.93 -14.61 0.08
C PHE A 234 4.67 -14.09 0.76
N PHE A 235 3.52 -14.44 0.22
CA PHE A 235 2.21 -13.95 0.66
C PHE A 235 1.72 -14.69 1.91
N ASP A 236 2.44 -14.51 3.03
CA ASP A 236 2.14 -15.10 4.32
C ASP A 236 0.90 -14.46 5.00
N LYS A 237 0.57 -14.94 6.22
CA LYS A 237 -0.61 -14.45 6.95
C LYS A 237 -0.55 -12.94 7.24
N ALA A 238 0.63 -12.41 7.59
CA ALA A 238 0.79 -11.00 7.95
C ALA A 238 0.73 -10.12 6.70
N ASN A 239 1.40 -10.50 5.62
CA ASN A 239 1.34 -9.81 4.34
C ASN A 239 -0.07 -9.84 3.74
N ARG A 240 -0.83 -10.93 3.92
CA ARG A 240 -2.27 -10.99 3.56
C ARG A 240 -3.10 -9.99 4.36
N GLN A 241 -2.87 -9.86 5.66
CA GLN A 241 -3.57 -8.87 6.48
C GLN A 241 -3.24 -7.45 6.04
N LEU A 242 -1.95 -7.16 5.75
CA LEU A 242 -1.54 -5.86 5.20
C LEU A 242 -2.24 -5.56 3.86
N ALA A 243 -2.35 -6.56 2.97
CA ALA A 243 -3.05 -6.40 1.70
C ALA A 243 -4.55 -6.09 1.89
N VAL A 244 -5.23 -6.73 2.85
CA VAL A 244 -6.63 -6.39 3.20
C VAL A 244 -6.72 -4.95 3.69
N ASN A 245 -5.89 -4.57 4.65
CA ASN A 245 -5.87 -3.21 5.19
C ASN A 245 -5.61 -2.16 4.09
N LEU A 246 -4.76 -2.52 3.10
CA LEU A 246 -4.39 -1.64 2.00
C LEU A 246 -5.60 -1.32 1.12
N VAL A 247 -6.32 -2.31 0.61
CA VAL A 247 -7.48 -2.06 -0.24
C VAL A 247 -8.60 -1.37 0.55
N ASP A 248 -8.81 -1.75 1.81
CA ASP A 248 -9.82 -1.14 2.67
C ASP A 248 -9.53 0.34 2.94
N TRP A 249 -8.27 0.70 3.18
CA TRP A 249 -7.90 2.08 3.45
C TRP A 249 -7.92 2.95 2.20
N LEU A 250 -7.42 2.44 1.07
CA LEU A 250 -7.33 3.19 -0.18
C LEU A 250 -8.69 3.38 -0.86
N SER A 251 -9.65 2.45 -0.70
CA SER A 251 -10.96 2.54 -1.34
C SER A 251 -11.99 3.37 -0.58
N ARG A 252 -11.66 3.88 0.62
CA ARG A 252 -12.57 4.73 1.40
C ARG A 252 -12.62 6.13 0.81
N ARG A 253 -13.75 6.48 0.29
CA ARG A 253 -14.12 7.82 -0.17
C ARG A 253 -14.81 8.62 0.93
#